data_92e82d65a99fedad278b42b96a7f6fe5
#
_entry.id   92e82d65a99fedad278b42b96a7f6fe5
#
_cell.length_a   1.000
_cell.length_b   1.000
_cell.length_c   1.000
_cell.angle_alpha   90.00
_cell.angle_beta   90.00
_cell.angle_gamma   90.00
#
_symmetry.space_group_name_H-M   'P 1'
#
loop_
_entity.id
_entity.type
_entity.pdbx_description
1 polymer ?
#
loop_
_entity_poly.entity_id
_entity_poly.type
_entity_poly.pdbx_seq_one_letter_code
_entity_poly.pdbx_strand_id
1 'polypeptide(L)'
;DGDGGGGAGGGGYPAGSERRPGDADGFLVVETNFRLYLYTGSPLWRTAVQSFAQLLYVLPNLLVAQLTRESILSARAHGLRVDTIVAFLRRAAHGRMHDYHAKNPDKGLLPETVVDQLNLWAREKERVHVAPAVVFDLFESLELFDEMKKHAENMRALLWSQRGKESDEGTGLAQ
;
A
#
# COMPACT_ATOMS: atom_id res chain seq x y z
N ASP A 1 7.08 29.52 -51.69
CA ASP A 1 5.93 28.79 -51.21
C ASP A 1 6.44 27.65 -50.37
N GLY A 2 6.52 27.88 -49.07
CA GLY A 2 7.02 26.94 -48.09
C GLY A 2 5.91 26.40 -47.23
N ASP A 3 5.71 25.13 -47.32
CA ASP A 3 4.79 24.40 -46.43
C ASP A 3 5.58 23.88 -45.23
N GLY A 4 5.32 24.45 -44.07
CA GLY A 4 5.90 24.12 -42.78
C GLY A 4 5.10 23.05 -42.04
N GLY A 5 5.35 21.77 -42.37
CA GLY A 5 4.77 20.65 -41.62
C GLY A 5 5.38 20.51 -40.22
N GLY A 6 4.61 20.91 -39.19
CA GLY A 6 4.95 20.68 -37.77
C GLY A 6 4.95 19.21 -37.42
N GLY A 7 6.14 18.62 -37.27
CA GLY A 7 6.31 17.26 -36.77
C GLY A 7 6.00 17.18 -35.30
N ALA A 8 4.91 16.53 -34.94
CA ALA A 8 4.63 16.11 -33.57
C ALA A 8 5.71 15.13 -33.10
N GLY A 9 6.46 15.50 -32.06
CA GLY A 9 7.50 14.70 -31.47
C GLY A 9 6.93 13.43 -30.84
N GLY A 10 6.96 12.32 -31.59
CA GLY A 10 6.69 11.00 -31.09
C GLY A 10 7.84 10.55 -30.19
N GLY A 11 7.58 10.40 -28.89
CA GLY A 11 8.51 9.82 -27.94
C GLY A 11 8.93 8.42 -28.38
N GLY A 12 10.23 8.27 -28.72
CA GLY A 12 10.77 7.02 -29.22
C GLY A 12 10.77 5.93 -28.18
N TYR A 13 10.10 4.83 -28.49
CA TYR A 13 10.24 3.55 -27.79
C TYR A 13 11.56 2.88 -28.19
N PRO A 14 12.17 2.04 -27.31
CA PRO A 14 13.34 1.28 -27.69
C PRO A 14 13.04 0.44 -28.92
N ALA A 15 13.93 0.45 -29.90
CA ALA A 15 13.80 -0.28 -31.16
C ALA A 15 13.59 -1.78 -30.89
N GLY A 16 12.44 -2.32 -31.33
CA GLY A 16 12.10 -3.75 -31.21
C GLY A 16 10.79 -4.06 -30.47
N SER A 17 10.05 -3.07 -29.98
CA SER A 17 8.73 -3.32 -29.38
C SER A 17 7.63 -3.08 -30.41
N GLU A 18 7.00 -4.16 -30.90
CA GLU A 18 5.76 -4.04 -31.67
C GLU A 18 4.66 -3.45 -30.77
N ARG A 19 4.12 -2.32 -31.20
CA ARG A 19 2.99 -1.66 -30.50
C ARG A 19 1.75 -2.52 -30.65
N ARG A 20 1.15 -2.87 -29.50
CA ARG A 20 -0.20 -3.46 -29.50
C ARG A 20 -1.28 -2.39 -29.37
N PRO A 21 -2.51 -2.63 -29.84
CA PRO A 21 -3.65 -1.80 -29.53
C PRO A 21 -3.85 -1.78 -28.00
N GLY A 22 -3.52 -0.70 -27.34
CA GLY A 22 -3.49 -0.54 -25.87
C GLY A 22 -2.17 0.05 -25.36
N ASP A 23 -1.06 -0.07 -26.11
CA ASP A 23 0.21 0.58 -25.79
C ASP A 23 0.23 2.08 -26.18
N ALA A 24 -0.87 2.61 -26.71
CA ALA A 24 -0.97 4.00 -27.15
C ALA A 24 -0.68 5.00 -26.02
N ASP A 25 -1.09 4.65 -24.79
CA ASP A 25 -0.91 5.49 -23.59
C ASP A 25 0.37 5.14 -22.80
N GLY A 26 1.02 4.02 -23.10
CA GLY A 26 2.20 3.54 -22.42
C GLY A 26 2.08 2.08 -21.93
N PHE A 27 3.09 1.64 -21.17
CA PHE A 27 3.12 0.34 -20.54
C PHE A 27 3.92 0.38 -19.24
N LEU A 28 3.71 -0.64 -18.41
CA LEU A 28 4.35 -0.78 -17.11
C LEU A 28 5.04 -2.13 -16.99
N VAL A 29 6.23 -2.14 -16.38
CA VAL A 29 6.96 -3.34 -15.98
C VAL A 29 7.04 -3.36 -14.45
N VAL A 30 6.71 -4.50 -13.85
CA VAL A 30 6.80 -4.73 -12.41
C VAL A 30 7.89 -5.77 -12.15
N GLU A 31 8.86 -5.41 -11.32
CA GLU A 31 9.92 -6.32 -10.88
C GLU A 31 9.59 -6.96 -9.52
N THR A 32 10.22 -8.07 -9.24
CA THR A 32 10.07 -8.81 -7.96
C THR A 32 10.59 -8.04 -6.73
N ASN A 33 11.44 -7.02 -6.96
CA ASN A 33 11.94 -6.11 -5.94
C ASN A 33 11.00 -4.94 -5.65
N PHE A 34 9.75 -5.00 -6.14
CA PHE A 34 8.70 -3.98 -6.00
C PHE A 34 8.96 -2.68 -6.78
N ARG A 35 9.90 -2.67 -7.72
CA ARG A 35 10.10 -1.54 -8.61
C ARG A 35 9.11 -1.57 -9.77
N LEU A 36 8.68 -0.36 -10.14
CA LEU A 36 7.79 -0.10 -11.27
C LEU A 36 8.52 0.78 -12.29
N TYR A 37 8.47 0.37 -13.53
CA TYR A 37 8.98 1.15 -14.66
C TYR A 37 7.80 1.47 -15.57
N LEU A 38 7.33 2.71 -15.52
CA LEU A 38 6.22 3.17 -16.33
C LEU A 38 6.74 3.98 -17.50
N TYR A 39 6.60 3.43 -18.69
CA TYR A 39 6.90 4.09 -19.95
C TYR A 39 5.65 4.78 -20.48
N THR A 40 5.55 6.09 -20.32
CA THR A 40 4.36 6.85 -20.76
C THR A 40 4.68 8.32 -20.97
N GLY A 41 4.00 8.91 -21.95
CA GLY A 41 3.91 10.37 -22.11
C GLY A 41 2.67 10.95 -21.41
N SER A 42 1.75 10.12 -20.92
CA SER A 42 0.47 10.54 -20.36
C SER A 42 0.62 11.04 -18.92
N PRO A 43 0.20 12.27 -18.61
CA PRO A 43 0.18 12.78 -17.23
C PRO A 43 -0.77 11.96 -16.33
N LEU A 44 -1.86 11.46 -16.89
CA LEU A 44 -2.86 10.67 -16.16
C LEU A 44 -2.25 9.40 -15.57
N TRP A 45 -1.49 8.66 -16.37
CA TRP A 45 -0.83 7.43 -15.92
C TRP A 45 0.23 7.70 -14.85
N ARG A 46 0.96 8.81 -15.00
CA ARG A 46 1.93 9.27 -13.98
C ARG A 46 1.23 9.53 -12.66
N THR A 47 0.15 10.31 -12.67
CA THR A 47 -0.64 10.62 -11.47
C THR A 47 -1.23 9.35 -10.85
N ALA A 48 -1.72 8.41 -11.66
CA ALA A 48 -2.23 7.14 -11.18
C ALA A 48 -1.17 6.35 -10.40
N VAL A 49 0.07 6.23 -10.93
CA VAL A 49 1.16 5.52 -10.23
C VAL A 49 1.59 6.28 -8.97
N GLN A 50 1.64 7.61 -9.00
CA GLN A 50 1.98 8.45 -7.84
C GLN A 50 1.01 8.26 -6.67
N SER A 51 -0.24 7.88 -6.93
CA SER A 51 -1.24 7.70 -5.88
C SER A 51 -1.00 6.48 -4.98
N PHE A 52 -0.18 5.51 -5.42
CA PHE A 52 0.07 4.28 -4.67
C PHE A 52 1.54 3.82 -4.62
N ALA A 53 2.45 4.54 -5.28
CA ALA A 53 3.86 4.20 -5.33
C ALA A 53 4.75 5.40 -5.01
N GLN A 54 5.87 5.15 -4.37
CA GLN A 54 6.89 6.16 -4.09
C GLN A 54 7.72 6.41 -5.36
N LEU A 55 7.79 7.66 -5.80
CA LEU A 55 8.63 8.03 -6.94
C LEU A 55 10.11 7.99 -6.58
N LEU A 56 10.90 7.38 -7.45
CA LEU A 56 12.36 7.38 -7.38
C LEU A 56 12.95 8.33 -8.41
N TYR A 57 12.56 8.18 -9.68
CA TYR A 57 13.08 8.99 -10.80
C TYR A 57 11.96 9.34 -11.77
N VAL A 58 12.01 10.56 -12.29
CA VAL A 58 11.09 11.06 -13.32
C VAL A 58 11.92 11.52 -14.51
N LEU A 59 11.79 10.82 -15.62
CA LEU A 59 12.41 11.12 -16.90
C LEU A 59 11.30 11.50 -17.91
N PRO A 60 11.59 12.11 -19.04
CA PRO A 60 10.57 12.56 -19.98
C PRO A 60 9.52 11.49 -20.34
N ASN A 61 9.97 10.27 -20.64
CA ASN A 61 9.08 9.16 -21.06
C ASN A 61 9.16 7.94 -20.15
N LEU A 62 9.81 8.04 -19.00
CA LEU A 62 9.97 6.96 -18.05
C LEU A 62 9.81 7.48 -16.63
N LEU A 63 8.95 6.85 -15.88
CA LEU A 63 8.81 7.05 -14.45
C LEU A 63 9.24 5.77 -13.73
N VAL A 64 10.19 5.92 -12.81
CA VAL A 64 10.62 4.82 -11.93
C VAL A 64 10.06 5.06 -10.55
N ALA A 65 9.31 4.10 -10.06
CA ALA A 65 8.69 4.16 -8.76
C ALA A 65 8.91 2.85 -7.98
N GLN A 66 8.61 2.87 -6.70
CA GLN A 66 8.68 1.71 -5.83
C GLN A 66 7.40 1.56 -5.03
N LEU A 67 6.88 0.35 -5.01
CA LEU A 67 5.83 -0.05 -4.09
C LEU A 67 6.47 -0.23 -2.70
N THR A 68 6.00 0.54 -1.74
CA THR A 68 6.44 0.45 -0.35
C THR A 68 5.22 0.22 0.54
N ARG A 69 5.46 -0.30 1.75
CA ARG A 69 4.40 -0.46 2.74
C ARG A 69 3.69 0.87 3.01
N GLU A 70 4.46 1.94 3.18
CA GLU A 70 3.96 3.28 3.48
C GLU A 70 3.11 3.83 2.34
N SER A 71 3.55 3.66 1.06
CA SER A 71 2.81 4.14 -0.10
C SER A 71 1.45 3.43 -0.24
N ILE A 72 1.40 2.12 0.02
CA ILE A 72 0.16 1.33 -0.04
C ILE A 72 -0.78 1.70 1.11
N LEU A 73 -0.27 1.87 2.32
CA LEU A 73 -1.10 2.30 3.46
C LEU A 73 -1.65 3.71 3.25
N SER A 74 -0.85 4.63 2.71
CA SER A 74 -1.29 5.97 2.33
C SER A 74 -2.37 5.94 1.26
N ALA A 75 -2.18 5.16 0.18
CA ALA A 75 -3.17 4.97 -0.88
C ALA A 75 -4.52 4.46 -0.31
N ARG A 76 -4.49 3.49 0.59
CA ARG A 76 -5.68 2.98 1.27
C ARG A 76 -6.35 4.03 2.17
N ALA A 77 -5.58 4.86 2.85
CA ALA A 77 -6.12 5.94 3.67
C ALA A 77 -6.93 6.95 2.82
N HIS A 78 -6.54 7.11 1.54
CA HIS A 78 -7.26 7.92 0.56
C HIS A 78 -8.36 7.14 -0.21
N GLY A 79 -8.70 5.94 0.23
CA GLY A 79 -9.80 5.14 -0.33
C GLY A 79 -9.42 4.25 -1.52
N LEU A 80 -8.14 4.18 -1.92
CA LEU A 80 -7.72 3.33 -3.02
C LEU A 80 -7.56 1.88 -2.54
N ARG A 81 -8.33 0.96 -3.13
CA ARG A 81 -8.28 -0.46 -2.79
C ARG A 81 -7.13 -1.16 -3.49
N VAL A 82 -6.52 -2.16 -2.83
CA VAL A 82 -5.43 -2.95 -3.41
C VAL A 82 -5.86 -3.71 -4.66
N ASP A 83 -7.09 -4.22 -4.69
CA ASP A 83 -7.63 -4.86 -5.90
C ASP A 83 -7.60 -3.93 -7.11
N THR A 84 -7.90 -2.65 -6.91
CA THR A 84 -7.85 -1.62 -7.96
C THR A 84 -6.41 -1.37 -8.42
N ILE A 85 -5.46 -1.33 -7.49
CA ILE A 85 -4.03 -1.20 -7.80
C ILE A 85 -3.57 -2.39 -8.64
N VAL A 86 -3.86 -3.63 -8.20
CA VAL A 86 -3.49 -4.85 -8.93
C VAL A 86 -4.15 -4.91 -10.31
N ALA A 87 -5.42 -4.51 -10.43
CA ALA A 87 -6.12 -4.43 -11.72
C ALA A 87 -5.45 -3.42 -12.66
N PHE A 88 -5.05 -2.25 -12.14
CA PHE A 88 -4.30 -1.25 -12.91
C PHE A 88 -2.95 -1.81 -13.38
N LEU A 89 -2.17 -2.42 -12.48
CA LEU A 89 -0.87 -3.02 -12.82
C LEU A 89 -0.99 -4.09 -13.90
N ARG A 90 -2.02 -4.94 -13.82
CA ARG A 90 -2.31 -5.96 -14.83
C ARG A 90 -2.67 -5.36 -16.17
N ARG A 91 -3.56 -4.35 -16.18
CA ARG A 91 -3.98 -3.67 -17.40
C ARG A 91 -2.84 -2.94 -18.10
N ALA A 92 -1.98 -2.31 -17.30
CA ALA A 92 -0.84 -1.52 -17.79
C ALA A 92 0.39 -2.37 -18.10
N ALA A 93 0.38 -3.67 -17.81
CA ALA A 93 1.52 -4.57 -18.00
C ALA A 93 1.97 -4.59 -19.46
N HIS A 94 3.30 -4.61 -19.68
CA HIS A 94 3.89 -4.66 -21.00
C HIS A 94 3.42 -5.91 -21.79
N GLY A 95 3.21 -5.78 -23.09
CA GLY A 95 2.71 -6.83 -23.96
C GLY A 95 3.48 -8.16 -23.86
N ARG A 96 4.80 -8.13 -23.67
CA ARG A 96 5.62 -9.33 -23.44
C ARG A 96 5.27 -10.08 -22.16
N MET A 97 4.79 -9.39 -21.12
CA MET A 97 4.30 -10.05 -19.91
C MET A 97 3.03 -10.83 -20.19
N HIS A 98 2.13 -10.28 -21.01
CA HIS A 98 0.94 -10.97 -21.48
C HIS A 98 1.29 -12.19 -22.34
N ASP A 99 2.28 -12.07 -23.25
CA ASP A 99 2.74 -13.19 -24.08
C ASP A 99 3.38 -14.29 -23.23
N TYR A 100 4.15 -13.92 -22.22
CA TYR A 100 4.75 -14.88 -21.30
C TYR A 100 3.69 -15.61 -20.48
N HIS A 101 2.70 -14.90 -19.97
CA HIS A 101 1.57 -15.49 -19.23
C HIS A 101 0.74 -16.42 -20.14
N ALA A 102 0.47 -16.02 -21.37
CA ALA A 102 -0.25 -16.86 -22.33
C ALA A 102 0.46 -18.19 -22.61
N LYS A 103 1.81 -18.20 -22.64
CA LYS A 103 2.64 -19.41 -22.80
C LYS A 103 2.81 -20.20 -21.50
N ASN A 104 2.62 -19.58 -20.35
CA ASN A 104 2.79 -20.16 -19.02
C ASN A 104 1.59 -19.80 -18.14
N PRO A 105 0.42 -20.42 -18.32
CA PRO A 105 -0.81 -20.09 -17.61
C PRO A 105 -0.69 -20.25 -16.09
N ASP A 106 0.18 -21.16 -15.64
CA ASP A 106 0.45 -21.44 -14.22
C ASP A 106 1.18 -20.28 -13.52
N LYS A 107 1.79 -19.38 -14.30
CA LYS A 107 2.49 -18.19 -13.77
C LYS A 107 1.62 -16.96 -13.93
N GLY A 108 1.46 -16.21 -12.86
CA GLY A 108 0.71 -14.97 -12.86
C GLY A 108 1.27 -13.93 -13.85
N LEU A 109 0.42 -13.05 -14.38
CA LEU A 109 0.84 -11.92 -15.23
C LEU A 109 1.78 -10.96 -14.50
N LEU A 110 1.56 -10.77 -13.20
CA LEU A 110 2.43 -10.05 -12.28
C LEU A 110 3.18 -11.06 -11.42
N PRO A 111 4.37 -10.69 -10.90
CA PRO A 111 5.04 -11.52 -9.90
C PRO A 111 4.12 -11.80 -8.71
N GLU A 112 3.91 -13.05 -8.37
CA GLU A 112 3.05 -13.47 -7.24
C GLU A 112 3.50 -12.84 -5.93
N THR A 113 4.81 -12.79 -5.71
CA THR A 113 5.42 -12.14 -4.53
C THR A 113 4.97 -10.69 -4.36
N VAL A 114 4.80 -9.95 -5.47
CA VAL A 114 4.33 -8.56 -5.42
C VAL A 114 2.85 -8.51 -5.04
N VAL A 115 2.03 -9.34 -5.66
CA VAL A 115 0.57 -9.39 -5.39
C VAL A 115 0.31 -9.79 -3.94
N ASP A 116 0.99 -10.82 -3.46
CA ASP A 116 0.85 -11.32 -2.09
C ASP A 116 1.29 -10.27 -1.07
N GLN A 117 2.42 -9.61 -1.33
CA GLN A 117 2.91 -8.56 -0.44
C GLN A 117 1.99 -7.35 -0.39
N LEU A 118 1.42 -6.92 -1.52
CA LEU A 118 0.41 -5.86 -1.56
C LEU A 118 -0.81 -6.21 -0.70
N ASN A 119 -1.30 -7.44 -0.82
CA ASN A 119 -2.42 -7.94 -0.01
C ASN A 119 -2.05 -8.02 1.48
N LEU A 120 -0.82 -8.42 1.80
CA LEU A 120 -0.33 -8.49 3.17
C LEU A 120 -0.31 -7.08 3.81
N TRP A 121 0.29 -6.10 3.15
CA TRP A 121 0.30 -4.70 3.61
C TRP A 121 -1.11 -4.13 3.75
N ALA A 122 -2.01 -4.50 2.84
CA ALA A 122 -3.40 -4.08 2.94
C ALA A 122 -4.08 -4.57 4.22
N ARG A 123 -3.82 -5.79 4.65
CA ARG A 123 -4.43 -6.40 5.84
C ARG A 123 -3.84 -5.88 7.15
N GLU A 124 -2.62 -5.32 7.15
CA GLU A 124 -1.98 -4.82 8.37
C GLU A 124 -2.77 -3.71 9.06
N LYS A 125 -3.41 -2.83 8.30
CA LYS A 125 -4.24 -1.76 8.88
C LYS A 125 -5.45 -2.30 9.66
N GLU A 126 -5.91 -3.50 9.34
CA GLU A 126 -7.06 -4.12 10.00
C GLU A 126 -6.69 -4.79 11.32
N ARG A 127 -5.39 -4.99 11.60
CA ARG A 127 -4.91 -5.61 12.83
C ARG A 127 -4.85 -4.65 14.01
N VAL A 128 -4.77 -3.35 13.75
CA VAL A 128 -4.69 -2.32 14.79
C VAL A 128 -5.87 -1.38 14.64
N HIS A 129 -6.72 -1.38 15.65
CA HIS A 129 -7.82 -0.45 15.76
C HIS A 129 -7.43 0.66 16.74
N VAL A 130 -7.44 1.90 16.27
CA VAL A 130 -7.15 3.07 17.10
C VAL A 130 -8.47 3.81 17.35
N ALA A 131 -8.83 3.93 18.60
CA ALA A 131 -9.99 4.68 19.04
C ALA A 131 -9.60 5.63 20.19
N PRO A 132 -10.19 6.82 20.29
CA PRO A 132 -10.00 7.66 21.45
C PRO A 132 -10.55 6.96 22.69
N ALA A 133 -9.76 6.96 23.76
CA ALA A 133 -10.13 6.33 25.02
C ALA A 133 -9.66 7.18 26.19
N VAL A 134 -10.29 6.99 27.35
CA VAL A 134 -9.88 7.57 28.63
C VAL A 134 -9.28 6.46 29.48
N VAL A 135 -8.13 6.71 30.06
CA VAL A 135 -7.46 5.80 30.99
C VAL A 135 -7.65 6.33 32.42
N PHE A 136 -8.11 5.45 33.30
CA PHE A 136 -8.14 5.68 34.73
C PHE A 136 -7.08 4.77 35.35
N ASP A 137 -6.04 5.34 35.95
CA ASP A 137 -4.85 4.61 36.39
C ASP A 137 -4.62 4.68 37.90
N LEU A 138 -5.30 5.59 38.61
CA LEU A 138 -5.17 5.75 40.05
C LEU A 138 -6.54 5.56 40.72
N PHE A 139 -6.67 4.45 41.43
CA PHE A 139 -7.85 4.17 42.26
C PHE A 139 -7.47 4.16 43.75
N GLU A 140 -8.24 4.86 44.57
CA GLU A 140 -8.01 4.94 46.00
C GLU A 140 -8.33 3.62 46.72
N SER A 141 -9.21 2.81 46.14
CA SER A 141 -9.59 1.49 46.71
C SER A 141 -9.87 0.49 45.59
N LEU A 142 -9.76 -0.81 45.96
CA LEU A 142 -10.10 -1.92 45.08
C LEU A 142 -11.60 -1.95 44.77
N GLU A 143 -12.42 -1.57 45.75
CA GLU A 143 -13.88 -1.51 45.62
C GLU A 143 -14.30 -0.50 44.56
N LEU A 144 -13.68 0.69 44.56
CA LEU A 144 -13.95 1.71 43.57
C LEU A 144 -13.52 1.26 42.16
N PHE A 145 -12.40 0.55 42.03
CA PHE A 145 -11.99 -0.06 40.77
C PHE A 145 -13.03 -1.05 40.24
N ASP A 146 -13.54 -1.95 41.10
CA ASP A 146 -14.51 -2.96 40.70
C ASP A 146 -15.89 -2.32 40.37
N GLU A 147 -16.32 -1.28 41.06
CA GLU A 147 -17.51 -0.51 40.71
C GLU A 147 -17.39 0.18 39.35
N MET A 148 -16.29 0.91 39.12
CA MET A 148 -16.03 1.59 37.85
C MET A 148 -15.95 0.61 36.72
N LYS A 149 -15.26 -0.52 36.89
CA LYS A 149 -15.18 -1.59 35.90
C LYS A 149 -16.58 -2.11 35.55
N LYS A 150 -17.38 -2.44 36.53
CA LYS A 150 -18.77 -2.95 36.35
C LYS A 150 -19.64 -1.90 35.63
N HIS A 151 -19.49 -0.64 35.97
CA HIS A 151 -20.20 0.45 35.29
C HIS A 151 -19.82 0.55 33.83
N ALA A 152 -18.52 0.52 33.54
CA ALA A 152 -18.01 0.56 32.16
C ALA A 152 -18.42 -0.65 31.31
N GLU A 153 -18.49 -1.85 31.93
CA GLU A 153 -19.01 -3.07 31.30
C GLU A 153 -20.49 -2.94 30.95
N ASN A 154 -21.31 -2.43 31.87
CA ASN A 154 -22.74 -2.20 31.66
C ASN A 154 -22.99 -1.20 30.50
N MET A 155 -22.15 -0.18 30.38
CA MET A 155 -22.21 0.79 29.31
C MET A 155 -21.59 0.28 27.99
N ARG A 156 -21.00 -0.91 27.95
CA ARG A 156 -20.21 -1.45 26.83
C ARG A 156 -19.06 -0.54 26.40
N ALA A 157 -18.51 0.21 27.34
CA ALA A 157 -17.42 1.17 27.13
C ALA A 157 -16.07 0.66 27.64
N LEU A 158 -16.01 -0.49 28.30
CA LEU A 158 -14.77 -1.07 28.77
C LEU A 158 -13.96 -1.63 27.60
N LEU A 159 -12.79 -1.07 27.36
CA LEU A 159 -11.85 -1.58 26.35
C LEU A 159 -10.82 -2.52 26.95
N TRP A 160 -10.34 -2.22 28.17
CA TRP A 160 -9.31 -2.99 28.84
C TRP A 160 -9.32 -2.67 30.34
N SER A 161 -8.96 -3.65 31.17
CA SER A 161 -8.75 -3.46 32.60
C SER A 161 -7.66 -4.38 33.13
N GLN A 162 -6.81 -3.84 33.99
CA GLN A 162 -5.76 -4.60 34.65
C GLN A 162 -5.67 -4.17 36.12
N ARG A 163 -5.65 -5.15 37.03
CA ARG A 163 -5.26 -4.89 38.42
C ARG A 163 -3.74 -4.80 38.50
N GLY A 164 -3.21 -3.80 39.21
CA GLY A 164 -1.80 -3.75 39.55
C GLY A 164 -1.39 -5.00 40.30
N LYS A 165 -0.18 -5.51 40.06
CA LYS A 165 0.42 -6.51 40.95
C LYS A 165 0.63 -5.78 42.27
N GLU A 166 0.13 -6.37 43.40
CA GLU A 166 0.62 -5.99 44.71
C GLU A 166 2.15 -6.12 44.68
N SER A 167 2.83 -5.00 44.83
CA SER A 167 4.28 -5.01 45.09
C SER A 167 4.43 -5.70 46.43
N ASP A 168 5.06 -6.83 46.42
CA ASP A 168 5.50 -7.60 47.61
C ASP A 168 6.61 -6.78 48.31
N GLU A 169 6.24 -5.62 48.89
CA GLU A 169 7.06 -4.86 49.81
C GLU A 169 6.73 -5.27 51.22
N GLY A 170 7.35 -6.30 51.66
CA GLY A 170 7.25 -6.68 53.04
C GLY A 170 7.97 -7.95 53.41
N THR A 171 9.29 -7.93 53.36
CA THR A 171 10.02 -8.73 54.37
C THR A 171 11.52 -8.41 54.31
N GLY A 172 12.02 -7.85 55.39
CA GLY A 172 13.36 -8.18 55.82
C GLY A 172 14.40 -7.07 55.90
N LEU A 173 14.20 -6.14 56.80
CA LEU A 173 15.35 -5.58 57.50
C LEU A 173 15.13 -5.78 58.98
N ALA A 174 15.68 -6.86 59.51
CA ALA A 174 15.98 -7.00 60.96
C ALA A 174 17.31 -7.74 61.08
N GLN A 175 18.26 -7.01 61.65
CA GLN A 175 19.56 -7.36 62.21
C GLN A 175 20.76 -7.35 61.30
#